data_c7ff3fd16699206963e3549cb33040bd
#
_entry.id   c7ff3fd16699206963e3549cb33040bd
#
_cell.length_a   1.000
_cell.length_b   1.000
_cell.length_c   1.000
_cell.angle_alpha   90.00
_cell.angle_beta   90.00
_cell.angle_gamma   90.00
#
_symmetry.space_group_name_H-M   'P 1'
#
loop_
_entity.id
_entity.type
_entity.pdbx_description
1 polymer ?
#
loop_
_entity_poly.entity_id
_entity_poly.type
_entity_poly.pdbx_seq_one_letter_code
_entity_poly.pdbx_strand_id
1 'polypeptide(L)'
;YPNIKASEIRVVLLEFAERVLNEMPASLASYAVEKLNKRGVELQLGVGVSECTGTQLVTTEGEVINTRTIIATIGNSPSPVIKKFPLPQEQGRILVNRNLKVQETNNIWSIGDCAIIPLNEEQKSREDFAPPTAQFAVREAKSLAQNIKAELENKPLKPFQYNSKGALASLGAGRGVAEIFGIKLTGRLAWLIWRAYYILFLPGIPT
;
A
#
# COMPACT_ATOMS: atom_id res chain seq x y z
N TYR A 1 11.90 25.31 13.10
CA TYR A 1 11.43 25.87 14.39
C TYR A 1 12.64 26.26 15.22
N PRO A 2 13.04 27.55 15.22
CA PRO A 2 14.30 27.98 15.86
C PRO A 2 14.32 27.83 17.39
N ASN A 3 13.17 27.65 18.00
CA ASN A 3 13.01 27.57 19.45
C ASN A 3 12.89 26.13 20.01
N ILE A 4 12.96 25.11 19.15
CA ILE A 4 12.88 23.71 19.56
C ILE A 4 14.25 23.07 19.36
N LYS A 5 14.84 22.53 20.46
CA LYS A 5 16.08 21.76 20.37
C LYS A 5 15.78 20.37 19.83
N ALA A 6 16.68 19.82 19.02
CA ALA A 6 16.53 18.48 18.46
C ALA A 6 16.37 17.40 19.57
N SER A 7 16.94 17.62 20.75
CA SER A 7 16.79 16.76 21.93
C SER A 7 15.40 16.78 22.56
N GLU A 8 14.55 17.73 22.20
CA GLU A 8 13.18 17.85 22.69
C GLU A 8 12.17 17.15 21.76
N ILE A 9 12.64 16.69 20.61
CA ILE A 9 11.78 16.00 19.62
C ILE A 9 11.90 14.50 19.84
N ARG A 10 10.80 13.88 20.23
CA ARG A 10 10.63 12.44 20.28
C ARG A 10 9.74 11.99 19.13
N VAL A 11 10.19 11.03 18.33
CA VAL A 11 9.41 10.43 17.24
C VAL A 11 9.23 8.96 17.55
N VAL A 12 7.99 8.54 17.71
CA VAL A 12 7.63 7.13 17.93
C VAL A 12 6.88 6.61 16.73
N LEU A 13 7.30 5.48 16.18
CA LEU A 13 6.62 4.76 15.12
C LEU A 13 6.03 3.48 15.72
N LEU A 14 4.70 3.39 15.71
CA LEU A 14 3.96 2.20 16.11
C LEU A 14 3.60 1.42 14.84
N GLU A 15 3.88 0.14 14.84
CA GLU A 15 3.51 -0.78 13.76
C GLU A 15 2.84 -2.01 14.38
N PHE A 16 1.60 -2.29 13.96
CA PHE A 16 0.84 -3.44 14.46
C PHE A 16 1.47 -4.78 14.08
N ALA A 17 2.13 -4.83 12.94
CA ALA A 17 2.83 -6.04 12.53
C ALA A 17 4.20 -6.16 13.22
N GLU A 18 4.71 -7.39 13.26
CA GLU A 18 6.01 -7.73 13.84
C GLU A 18 7.20 -7.11 13.06
N ARG A 19 6.94 -6.45 11.94
CA ARG A 19 7.96 -5.93 11.06
C ARG A 19 7.46 -4.71 10.28
N VAL A 20 8.31 -3.70 10.11
CA VAL A 20 8.06 -2.63 9.14
C VAL A 20 8.24 -3.14 7.70
N LEU A 21 7.61 -2.48 6.74
CA LEU A 21 7.73 -2.78 5.31
C LEU A 21 7.42 -4.25 4.98
N ASN A 22 6.29 -4.76 5.43
CA ASN A 22 5.89 -6.16 5.28
C ASN A 22 5.86 -6.65 3.83
N GLU A 23 5.62 -5.75 2.88
CA GLU A 23 5.61 -6.01 1.44
C GLU A 23 7.03 -6.18 0.84
N MET A 24 8.08 -5.99 1.65
CA MET A 24 9.47 -6.08 1.21
C MET A 24 10.20 -7.24 1.87
N PRO A 25 11.30 -7.74 1.26
CA PRO A 25 12.16 -8.74 1.89
C PRO A 25 12.65 -8.34 3.28
N ALA A 26 12.76 -9.30 4.20
CA ALA A 26 13.15 -9.07 5.58
C ALA A 26 14.49 -8.30 5.73
N SER A 27 15.45 -8.54 4.84
CA SER A 27 16.74 -7.83 4.85
C SER A 27 16.63 -6.34 4.59
N LEU A 28 15.66 -5.90 3.77
CA LEU A 28 15.39 -4.49 3.51
C LEU A 28 14.64 -3.85 4.68
N ALA A 29 13.73 -4.58 5.31
CA ALA A 29 13.04 -4.15 6.53
C ALA A 29 14.04 -3.96 7.68
N SER A 30 14.95 -4.90 7.90
CA SER A 30 16.00 -4.79 8.92
C SER A 30 16.92 -3.58 8.67
N TYR A 31 17.29 -3.33 7.42
CA TYR A 31 18.04 -2.12 7.06
C TYR A 31 17.24 -0.85 7.39
N ALA A 32 15.94 -0.82 7.12
CA ALA A 32 15.08 0.32 7.44
C ALA A 32 15.04 0.58 8.94
N VAL A 33 14.82 -0.46 9.75
CA VAL A 33 14.84 -0.40 11.24
C VAL A 33 16.16 0.19 11.73
N GLU A 34 17.31 -0.35 11.25
CA GLU A 34 18.63 0.17 11.62
C GLU A 34 18.77 1.68 11.32
N LYS A 35 18.31 2.12 10.15
CA LYS A 35 18.44 3.53 9.75
C LYS A 35 17.49 4.46 10.49
N LEU A 36 16.29 4.01 10.82
CA LEU A 36 15.33 4.76 11.62
C LEU A 36 15.83 4.92 13.06
N ASN A 37 16.27 3.82 13.68
CA ASN A 37 16.86 3.85 15.04
C ASN A 37 18.09 4.78 15.13
N LYS A 38 19.00 4.74 14.15
CA LYS A 38 20.16 5.65 14.08
C LYS A 38 19.78 7.12 13.97
N ARG A 39 18.53 7.42 13.63
CA ARG A 39 17.98 8.78 13.54
C ARG A 39 17.17 9.19 14.77
N GLY A 40 17.14 8.34 15.78
CA GLY A 40 16.40 8.59 17.00
C GLY A 40 14.90 8.33 16.91
N VAL A 41 14.45 7.60 15.88
CA VAL A 41 13.06 7.12 15.81
C VAL A 41 12.92 5.91 16.71
N GLU A 42 12.04 5.98 17.68
CA GLU A 42 11.67 4.86 18.54
C GLU A 42 10.67 3.97 17.80
N LEU A 43 10.98 2.69 17.63
CA LEU A 43 10.16 1.72 16.92
C LEU A 43 9.51 0.78 17.93
N GLN A 44 8.19 0.68 17.88
CA GLN A 44 7.39 -0.29 18.63
C GLN A 44 6.66 -1.17 17.61
N LEU A 45 7.10 -2.42 17.49
CA LEU A 45 6.56 -3.41 16.56
C LEU A 45 5.64 -4.39 17.32
N GLY A 46 4.65 -4.95 16.63
CA GLY A 46 3.63 -5.78 17.27
C GLY A 46 2.61 -4.99 18.10
N VAL A 47 2.65 -3.66 18.06
CA VAL A 47 1.87 -2.79 18.93
C VAL A 47 0.84 -2.00 18.12
N GLY A 48 -0.42 -2.19 18.48
CA GLY A 48 -1.54 -1.43 17.92
C GLY A 48 -1.89 -0.19 18.75
N VAL A 49 -2.82 0.60 18.21
CA VAL A 49 -3.42 1.75 18.91
C VAL A 49 -4.84 1.37 19.33
N SER A 50 -5.15 1.50 20.61
CA SER A 50 -6.48 1.24 21.16
C SER A 50 -7.32 2.52 21.27
N GLU A 51 -6.68 3.64 21.59
CA GLU A 51 -7.36 4.93 21.75
C GLU A 51 -6.46 6.08 21.30
N CYS A 52 -7.09 7.12 20.78
CA CYS A 52 -6.40 8.34 20.37
C CYS A 52 -7.24 9.55 20.76
N THR A 53 -6.65 10.42 21.58
CA THR A 53 -7.22 11.73 21.94
C THR A 53 -6.40 12.85 21.29
N GLY A 54 -6.79 14.12 21.52
CA GLY A 54 -6.02 15.26 21.00
C GLY A 54 -4.63 15.44 21.62
N THR A 55 -4.33 14.76 22.73
CA THR A 55 -3.09 14.94 23.50
C THR A 55 -2.41 13.63 23.94
N GLN A 56 -3.03 12.50 23.68
CA GLN A 56 -2.57 11.18 24.08
C GLN A 56 -2.92 10.11 23.07
N LEU A 57 -2.10 9.10 23.02
CA LEU A 57 -2.35 7.85 22.31
C LEU A 57 -2.15 6.71 23.31
N VAL A 58 -3.08 5.75 23.34
CA VAL A 58 -3.00 4.55 24.17
C VAL A 58 -2.75 3.35 23.25
N THR A 59 -1.75 2.56 23.57
CA THR A 59 -1.43 1.35 22.83
C THR A 59 -2.34 0.17 23.23
N THR A 60 -2.34 -0.88 22.44
CA THR A 60 -3.04 -2.14 22.78
C THR A 60 -2.49 -2.83 24.03
N GLU A 61 -1.27 -2.49 24.44
CA GLU A 61 -0.61 -2.96 25.65
C GLU A 61 -0.87 -2.07 26.89
N GLY A 62 -1.60 -0.96 26.69
CA GLY A 62 -1.95 -0.02 27.76
C GLY A 62 -0.91 1.07 28.01
N GLU A 63 0.15 1.17 27.21
CA GLU A 63 1.10 2.30 27.30
C GLU A 63 0.41 3.59 26.86
N VAL A 64 0.62 4.65 27.64
CA VAL A 64 0.11 6.00 27.32
C VAL A 64 1.26 6.85 26.77
N ILE A 65 1.15 7.25 25.52
CA ILE A 65 2.11 8.13 24.84
C ILE A 65 1.52 9.54 24.77
N ASN A 66 2.10 10.47 25.52
CA ASN A 66 1.70 11.87 25.46
C ASN A 66 2.25 12.53 24.19
N THR A 67 1.37 13.03 23.36
CA THR A 67 1.74 13.70 22.10
C THR A 67 0.63 14.63 21.63
N ARG A 68 1.01 15.70 20.93
CA ARG A 68 0.08 16.62 20.25
C ARG A 68 0.12 16.50 18.74
N THR A 69 0.97 15.61 18.21
CA THR A 69 1.08 15.37 16.77
C THR A 69 0.97 13.89 16.53
N ILE A 70 -0.12 13.48 15.89
CA ILE A 70 -0.38 12.10 15.52
C ILE A 70 -0.54 12.04 14.02
N ILE A 71 0.25 11.18 13.37
CA ILE A 71 0.19 10.95 11.94
C ILE A 71 -0.28 9.50 11.73
N ALA A 72 -1.54 9.34 11.34
CA ALA A 72 -2.11 8.03 11.06
C ALA A 72 -1.82 7.60 9.63
N THR A 73 -1.05 6.53 9.47
CA THR A 73 -0.71 5.90 8.18
C THR A 73 -1.12 4.42 8.16
N ILE A 74 -2.23 4.10 8.84
CA ILE A 74 -2.72 2.75 9.10
C ILE A 74 -3.36 2.06 7.88
N GLY A 75 -3.09 2.56 6.67
CA GLY A 75 -3.64 2.05 5.42
C GLY A 75 -5.00 2.66 5.06
N ASN A 76 -5.54 2.18 3.95
CA ASN A 76 -6.83 2.62 3.43
C ASN A 76 -7.85 1.48 3.53
N SER A 77 -9.08 1.83 3.88
CA SER A 77 -10.23 0.96 3.71
C SER A 77 -11.09 1.45 2.53
N PRO A 78 -11.84 0.56 1.88
CA PRO A 78 -12.80 0.97 0.86
C PRO A 78 -13.79 1.97 1.42
N SER A 79 -14.23 2.92 0.57
CA SER A 79 -15.22 3.90 0.98
C SER A 79 -16.48 3.22 1.52
N PRO A 80 -17.07 3.70 2.64
CA PRO A 80 -18.32 3.16 3.18
C PRO A 80 -19.49 3.17 2.17
N VAL A 81 -19.39 3.99 1.12
CA VAL A 81 -20.39 4.02 0.05
C VAL A 81 -20.50 2.68 -0.68
N ILE A 82 -19.40 1.92 -0.78
CA ILE A 82 -19.39 0.61 -1.44
C ILE A 82 -20.40 -0.34 -0.80
N LYS A 83 -20.52 -0.32 0.52
CA LYS A 83 -21.48 -1.16 1.27
C LYS A 83 -22.95 -0.91 0.90
N LYS A 84 -23.26 0.23 0.26
CA LYS A 84 -24.62 0.59 -0.15
C LYS A 84 -25.04 -0.03 -1.48
N PHE A 85 -24.09 -0.55 -2.26
CA PHE A 85 -24.40 -1.21 -3.52
C PHE A 85 -24.85 -2.65 -3.25
N PRO A 86 -25.96 -3.10 -3.86
CA PRO A 86 -26.43 -4.48 -3.76
C PRO A 86 -25.62 -5.40 -4.69
N LEU A 87 -24.32 -5.45 -4.47
CA LEU A 87 -23.36 -6.23 -5.26
C LEU A 87 -22.67 -7.23 -4.35
N PRO A 88 -22.18 -8.36 -4.87
CA PRO A 88 -21.37 -9.30 -4.10
C PRO A 88 -20.14 -8.62 -3.51
N GLN A 89 -19.96 -8.72 -2.20
CA GLN A 89 -18.90 -8.02 -1.45
C GLN A 89 -18.30 -8.91 -0.37
N GLU A 90 -17.01 -8.72 -0.14
CA GLU A 90 -16.30 -9.29 0.99
C GLU A 90 -15.38 -8.22 1.60
N GLN A 91 -15.35 -8.08 2.93
CA GLN A 91 -14.56 -7.08 3.67
C GLN A 91 -14.76 -5.63 3.16
N GLY A 92 -15.95 -5.30 2.66
CA GLY A 92 -16.30 -3.98 2.12
C GLY A 92 -15.76 -3.71 0.72
N ARG A 93 -15.29 -4.73 0.00
CA ARG A 93 -14.82 -4.67 -1.38
C ARG A 93 -15.71 -5.51 -2.27
N ILE A 94 -15.88 -5.10 -3.51
CA ILE A 94 -16.70 -5.77 -4.51
C ILE A 94 -15.96 -6.98 -5.07
N LEU A 95 -16.64 -8.11 -5.13
CA LEU A 95 -16.09 -9.34 -5.72
C LEU A 95 -16.18 -9.28 -7.25
N VAL A 96 -15.03 -9.42 -7.89
CA VAL A 96 -14.96 -9.50 -9.36
C VAL A 96 -14.36 -10.83 -9.81
N ASN A 97 -14.58 -11.17 -11.05
CA ASN A 97 -13.87 -12.27 -11.70
C ASN A 97 -12.51 -11.79 -12.26
N ARG A 98 -11.71 -12.71 -12.78
CA ARG A 98 -10.40 -12.39 -13.37
C ARG A 98 -10.45 -11.43 -14.57
N ASN A 99 -11.61 -11.25 -15.19
CA ASN A 99 -11.79 -10.29 -16.26
C ASN A 99 -12.19 -8.90 -15.75
N LEU A 100 -12.21 -8.68 -14.41
CA LEU A 100 -12.58 -7.43 -13.73
C LEU A 100 -14.08 -7.13 -13.73
N LYS A 101 -14.91 -8.09 -14.16
CA LYS A 101 -16.37 -7.96 -14.15
C LYS A 101 -16.91 -8.39 -12.77
N VAL A 102 -17.86 -7.63 -12.22
CA VAL A 102 -18.50 -7.94 -10.93
C VAL A 102 -19.25 -9.27 -11.06
N GLN A 103 -19.05 -10.15 -10.09
CA GLN A 103 -19.71 -11.45 -10.05
C GLN A 103 -21.25 -11.29 -10.08
N GLU A 104 -21.92 -12.24 -10.65
CA GLU A 104 -23.40 -12.27 -10.76
C GLU A 104 -24.02 -11.06 -11.50
N THR A 105 -23.20 -10.28 -12.24
CA THR A 105 -23.66 -9.16 -13.06
C THR A 105 -23.14 -9.24 -14.48
N ASN A 106 -23.85 -8.54 -15.40
CA ASN A 106 -23.47 -8.55 -16.83
C ASN A 106 -22.71 -7.30 -17.27
N ASN A 107 -22.99 -6.14 -16.68
CA ASN A 107 -22.52 -4.85 -17.20
C ASN A 107 -21.84 -3.99 -16.12
N ILE A 108 -21.39 -4.58 -15.01
CA ILE A 108 -20.75 -3.87 -13.93
C ILE A 108 -19.32 -4.37 -13.79
N TRP A 109 -18.40 -3.44 -13.59
CA TRP A 109 -16.98 -3.67 -13.45
C TRP A 109 -16.47 -2.97 -12.20
N SER A 110 -15.46 -3.54 -11.56
CA SER A 110 -14.82 -2.90 -10.41
C SER A 110 -13.32 -3.17 -10.41
N ILE A 111 -12.52 -2.17 -10.04
CA ILE A 111 -11.06 -2.22 -9.99
C ILE A 111 -10.52 -1.39 -8.83
N GLY A 112 -9.23 -1.52 -8.53
CA GLY A 112 -8.54 -0.76 -7.50
C GLY A 112 -8.93 -1.15 -6.09
N ASP A 113 -8.78 -0.24 -5.16
CA ASP A 113 -8.93 -0.48 -3.71
C ASP A 113 -10.33 -0.97 -3.31
N CYS A 114 -11.35 -0.72 -4.14
CA CYS A 114 -12.72 -1.15 -3.88
C CYS A 114 -13.07 -2.54 -4.41
N ALA A 115 -12.14 -3.24 -5.07
CA ALA A 115 -12.35 -4.55 -5.65
C ALA A 115 -11.48 -5.64 -5.01
N ILE A 116 -11.96 -6.88 -5.02
CA ILE A 116 -11.18 -8.10 -4.78
C ILE A 116 -10.99 -8.78 -6.13
N ILE A 117 -9.78 -8.73 -6.65
CA ILE A 117 -9.43 -9.19 -8.00
C ILE A 117 -8.57 -10.44 -7.93
N PRO A 118 -9.05 -11.60 -8.38
CA PRO A 118 -8.26 -12.82 -8.42
C PRO A 118 -7.16 -12.74 -9.50
N LEU A 119 -5.93 -13.12 -9.17
CA LEU A 119 -4.80 -13.23 -10.08
C LEU A 119 -4.71 -14.64 -10.73
N ASN A 120 -5.20 -15.65 -10.01
CA ASN A 120 -5.25 -17.03 -10.47
C ASN A 120 -6.61 -17.67 -10.19
N GLU A 121 -6.76 -18.95 -10.51
CA GLU A 121 -8.02 -19.69 -10.33
C GLU A 121 -8.13 -20.33 -8.94
N GLU A 122 -7.01 -20.53 -8.25
CA GLU A 122 -6.99 -21.30 -7.02
C GLU A 122 -7.53 -20.56 -5.80
N GLN A 123 -7.29 -19.24 -5.71
CA GLN A 123 -7.81 -18.33 -4.66
C GLN A 123 -7.68 -18.87 -3.22
N LYS A 124 -6.55 -19.52 -2.92
CA LYS A 124 -6.31 -20.19 -1.63
C LYS A 124 -5.64 -19.31 -0.60
N SER A 125 -4.93 -18.28 -1.05
CA SER A 125 -4.12 -17.41 -0.21
C SER A 125 -4.31 -15.94 -0.56
N ARG A 126 -3.87 -15.03 0.32
CA ARG A 126 -3.90 -13.58 0.05
C ARG A 126 -3.08 -13.20 -1.19
N GLU A 127 -2.04 -13.96 -1.50
CA GLU A 127 -1.17 -13.72 -2.66
C GLU A 127 -1.85 -14.02 -4.00
N ASP A 128 -2.96 -14.76 -3.97
CA ASP A 128 -3.76 -15.08 -5.14
C ASP A 128 -4.64 -13.90 -5.60
N PHE A 129 -4.62 -12.79 -4.86
CA PHE A 129 -5.39 -11.59 -5.15
C PHE A 129 -4.49 -10.38 -5.38
N ALA A 130 -4.95 -9.47 -6.24
CA ALA A 130 -4.27 -8.21 -6.46
C ALA A 130 -4.24 -7.36 -5.17
N PRO A 131 -3.06 -6.91 -4.72
CA PRO A 131 -2.98 -6.02 -3.57
C PRO A 131 -3.57 -4.64 -3.91
N PRO A 132 -4.24 -3.96 -2.97
CA PRO A 132 -4.83 -2.65 -3.17
C PRO A 132 -3.75 -1.56 -3.22
N THR A 133 -3.06 -1.45 -4.33
CA THR A 133 -1.99 -0.48 -4.55
C THR A 133 -2.19 0.28 -5.85
N ALA A 134 -1.74 1.53 -5.91
CA ALA A 134 -1.79 2.34 -7.13
C ALA A 134 -1.09 1.66 -8.32
N GLN A 135 -0.04 0.88 -8.04
CA GLN A 135 0.67 0.12 -9.07
C GLN A 135 -0.23 -0.90 -9.76
N PHE A 136 -1.07 -1.62 -9.01
CA PHE A 136 -2.05 -2.56 -9.56
C PHE A 136 -3.21 -1.81 -10.21
N ALA A 137 -3.81 -0.84 -9.52
CA ALA A 137 -4.96 -0.09 -10.00
C ALA A 137 -4.76 0.55 -11.39
N VAL A 138 -3.58 1.12 -11.67
CA VAL A 138 -3.25 1.67 -13.01
C VAL A 138 -3.22 0.59 -14.10
N ARG A 139 -2.79 -0.61 -13.78
CA ARG A 139 -2.74 -1.73 -14.75
C ARG A 139 -4.08 -2.38 -14.92
N GLU A 140 -4.83 -2.50 -13.86
CA GLU A 140 -6.23 -2.93 -13.88
C GLU A 140 -7.07 -1.99 -14.76
N ALA A 141 -6.88 -0.67 -14.64
CA ALA A 141 -7.59 0.30 -15.48
C ALA A 141 -7.28 0.11 -16.98
N LYS A 142 -6.02 -0.17 -17.35
CA LYS A 142 -5.65 -0.48 -18.73
C LYS A 142 -6.28 -1.78 -19.23
N SER A 143 -6.28 -2.82 -18.38
CA SER A 143 -6.91 -4.12 -18.70
C SER A 143 -8.41 -3.98 -18.82
N LEU A 144 -9.04 -3.24 -17.92
CA LEU A 144 -10.47 -2.96 -17.93
C LEU A 144 -10.89 -2.25 -19.23
N ALA A 145 -10.17 -1.21 -19.64
CA ALA A 145 -10.47 -0.48 -20.87
C ALA A 145 -10.44 -1.42 -22.10
N GLN A 146 -9.46 -2.35 -22.14
CA GLN A 146 -9.38 -3.36 -23.19
C GLN A 146 -10.55 -4.35 -23.15
N ASN A 147 -10.96 -4.77 -21.96
CA ASN A 147 -12.07 -5.70 -21.78
C ASN A 147 -13.41 -5.06 -22.10
N ILE A 148 -13.65 -3.82 -21.72
CA ILE A 148 -14.86 -3.08 -22.12
C ILE A 148 -14.93 -2.97 -23.63
N LYS A 149 -13.82 -2.60 -24.30
CA LYS A 149 -13.76 -2.55 -25.77
C LYS A 149 -14.05 -3.91 -26.39
N ALA A 150 -13.43 -4.97 -25.88
CA ALA A 150 -13.65 -6.32 -26.38
C ALA A 150 -15.11 -6.75 -26.25
N GLU A 151 -15.77 -6.45 -25.13
CA GLU A 151 -17.18 -6.75 -24.92
C GLU A 151 -18.09 -6.01 -25.91
N LEU A 152 -17.84 -4.72 -26.12
CA LEU A 152 -18.60 -3.93 -27.12
C LEU A 152 -18.42 -4.45 -28.57
N GLU A 153 -17.28 -5.08 -28.84
CA GLU A 153 -16.96 -5.68 -30.12
C GLU A 153 -17.35 -7.19 -30.21
N ASN A 154 -18.02 -7.73 -29.19
CA ASN A 154 -18.34 -9.15 -29.02
C ASN A 154 -17.11 -10.08 -29.14
N LYS A 155 -15.96 -9.63 -28.63
CA LYS A 155 -14.71 -10.39 -28.56
C LYS A 155 -14.51 -11.02 -27.19
N PRO A 156 -13.71 -12.09 -27.07
CA PRO A 156 -13.40 -12.71 -25.78
C PRO A 156 -12.65 -11.74 -24.87
N LEU A 157 -13.05 -11.74 -23.60
CA LEU A 157 -12.38 -10.98 -22.52
C LEU A 157 -11.08 -11.66 -22.12
N LYS A 158 -10.12 -10.86 -21.64
CA LYS A 158 -8.83 -11.36 -21.18
C LYS A 158 -8.73 -11.24 -19.64
N PRO A 159 -8.26 -12.30 -18.97
CA PRO A 159 -8.04 -12.22 -17.52
C PRO A 159 -6.94 -11.20 -17.21
N PHE A 160 -7.13 -10.48 -16.11
CA PHE A 160 -6.11 -9.59 -15.59
C PHE A 160 -4.91 -10.40 -15.10
N GLN A 161 -3.73 -10.02 -15.52
CA GLN A 161 -2.46 -10.61 -15.12
C GLN A 161 -1.42 -9.52 -14.93
N TYR A 162 -0.81 -9.47 -13.77
CA TYR A 162 0.29 -8.57 -13.52
C TYR A 162 1.21 -9.13 -12.44
N ASN A 163 2.49 -9.22 -12.75
CA ASN A 163 3.52 -9.55 -11.78
C ASN A 163 4.21 -8.26 -11.33
N SER A 164 4.25 -8.03 -10.02
CA SER A 164 4.95 -6.87 -9.47
C SER A 164 6.41 -6.85 -9.91
N LYS A 165 6.88 -5.69 -10.33
CA LYS A 165 8.29 -5.49 -10.71
C LYS A 165 9.18 -5.17 -9.51
N GLY A 166 8.58 -5.08 -8.34
CA GLY A 166 9.25 -4.77 -7.08
C GLY A 166 8.58 -3.62 -6.32
N ALA A 167 9.22 -3.21 -5.25
CA ALA A 167 8.77 -2.18 -4.35
C ALA A 167 9.89 -1.19 -4.01
N LEU A 168 9.51 0.06 -3.78
CA LEU A 168 10.41 1.16 -3.47
C LEU A 168 9.91 1.91 -2.24
N ALA A 169 10.77 2.19 -1.28
CA ALA A 169 10.41 3.04 -0.15
C ALA A 169 11.53 4.04 0.19
N SER A 170 11.14 5.29 0.44
CA SER A 170 12.04 6.31 0.96
C SER A 170 12.03 6.28 2.48
N LEU A 171 13.22 6.27 3.06
CA LEU A 171 13.42 6.44 4.50
C LEU A 171 13.74 7.89 4.86
N GLY A 172 13.66 8.80 3.91
CA GLY A 172 14.04 10.21 4.07
C GLY A 172 15.55 10.46 4.09
N ALA A 173 15.96 11.73 4.10
CA ALA A 173 17.37 12.20 4.15
C ALA A 173 18.32 11.46 3.18
N GLY A 174 17.89 11.25 1.95
CA GLY A 174 18.70 10.59 0.93
C GLY A 174 18.93 9.09 1.17
N ARG A 175 18.06 8.43 1.90
CA ARG A 175 18.10 6.99 2.16
C ARG A 175 16.81 6.34 1.67
N GLY A 176 16.94 5.16 1.10
CA GLY A 176 15.80 4.34 0.64
C GLY A 176 16.12 2.87 0.66
N VAL A 177 15.10 2.10 0.42
CA VAL A 177 15.18 0.65 0.14
C VAL A 177 14.40 0.38 -1.14
N ALA A 178 14.87 -0.58 -1.91
CA ALA A 178 14.26 -0.98 -3.16
C ALA A 178 14.46 -2.47 -3.40
N GLU A 179 13.43 -3.09 -3.93
CA GLU A 179 13.54 -4.37 -4.61
C GLU A 179 13.06 -4.18 -6.04
N ILE A 180 13.89 -4.49 -7.02
CA ILE A 180 13.58 -4.31 -8.43
C ILE A 180 14.04 -5.56 -9.17
N PHE A 181 13.09 -6.31 -9.75
CA PHE A 181 13.35 -7.60 -10.41
C PHE A 181 14.16 -8.57 -9.54
N GLY A 182 13.89 -8.61 -8.23
CA GLY A 182 14.59 -9.45 -7.26
C GLY A 182 15.93 -8.87 -6.76
N ILE A 183 16.43 -7.77 -7.34
CA ILE A 183 17.64 -7.09 -6.88
C ILE A 183 17.32 -6.17 -5.72
N LYS A 184 17.99 -6.37 -4.60
CA LYS A 184 17.81 -5.58 -3.38
C LYS A 184 18.82 -4.44 -3.33
N LEU A 185 18.34 -3.22 -3.22
CA LEU A 185 19.14 -1.99 -3.17
C LEU A 185 18.82 -1.21 -1.90
N THR A 186 19.83 -0.54 -1.34
CA THR A 186 19.70 0.26 -0.13
C THR A 186 20.43 1.59 -0.25
N GLY A 187 20.19 2.50 0.69
CA GLY A 187 20.94 3.75 0.82
C GLY A 187 20.60 4.80 -0.22
N ARG A 188 21.63 5.54 -0.66
CA ARG A 188 21.47 6.67 -1.58
C ARG A 188 21.02 6.23 -2.97
N LEU A 189 21.50 5.08 -3.46
CA LEU A 189 21.13 4.56 -4.78
C LEU A 189 19.63 4.22 -4.82
N ALA A 190 19.13 3.48 -3.83
CA ALA A 190 17.71 3.16 -3.74
C ALA A 190 16.85 4.43 -3.64
N TRP A 191 17.32 5.45 -2.92
CA TRP A 191 16.62 6.73 -2.81
C TRP A 191 16.59 7.50 -4.13
N LEU A 192 17.70 7.53 -4.88
CA LEU A 192 17.77 8.17 -6.20
C LEU A 192 16.80 7.50 -7.19
N ILE A 193 16.78 6.16 -7.21
CA ILE A 193 15.86 5.39 -8.05
C ILE A 193 14.40 5.68 -7.66
N TRP A 194 14.09 5.66 -6.35
CA TRP A 194 12.78 6.03 -5.84
C TRP A 194 12.38 7.44 -6.32
N ARG A 195 13.26 8.42 -6.18
CA ARG A 195 13.00 9.80 -6.60
C ARG A 195 12.79 9.92 -8.11
N ALA A 196 13.65 9.29 -8.92
CA ALA A 196 13.53 9.28 -10.37
C ALA A 196 12.22 8.63 -10.83
N TYR A 197 11.86 7.48 -10.22
CA TYR A 197 10.60 6.79 -10.50
C TYR A 197 9.41 7.73 -10.30
N TYR A 198 9.29 8.37 -9.14
CA TYR A 198 8.15 9.25 -8.88
C TYR A 198 8.14 10.53 -9.71
N ILE A 199 9.30 11.09 -10.08
CA ILE A 199 9.37 12.23 -10.99
C ILE A 199 8.78 11.88 -12.36
N LEU A 200 9.05 10.68 -12.89
CA LEU A 200 8.51 10.23 -14.17
C LEU A 200 6.99 10.07 -14.19
N PHE A 201 6.35 9.95 -13.01
CA PHE A 201 4.89 9.83 -12.90
C PHE A 201 4.20 11.15 -12.55
N LEU A 202 4.95 12.27 -12.50
CA LEU A 202 4.32 13.58 -12.29
C LEU A 202 3.44 13.95 -13.50
N PRO A 203 2.23 14.47 -13.26
CA PRO A 203 1.39 14.99 -14.34
C PRO A 203 2.11 16.06 -15.15
N GLY A 204 2.09 15.95 -16.47
CA GLY A 204 2.72 16.92 -17.37
C GLY A 204 4.10 16.53 -17.89
N ILE A 205 4.68 15.42 -17.45
CA ILE A 205 5.85 14.84 -18.09
C ILE A 205 5.33 13.85 -19.17
N PRO A 206 5.62 14.08 -20.46
CA PRO A 206 5.25 13.14 -21.53
C PRO A 206 5.96 11.80 -21.31
N THR A 207 5.22 10.71 -21.20
CA THR A 207 5.72 9.33 -21.12
C THR A 207 5.41 8.58 -22.39
#